data_6336805c3290c36798d04ae60d65aedc
#
_entry.id   6336805c3290c36798d04ae60d65aedc
#
_cell.length_a   1.000
_cell.length_b   1.000
_cell.length_c   1.000
_cell.angle_alpha   90.00
_cell.angle_beta   90.00
_cell.angle_gamma   90.00
#
_symmetry.space_group_name_H-M   'P 1'
#
loop_
_entity.id
_entity.type
_entity.pdbx_description
1 polymer ?
#
loop_
_entity_poly.entity_id
_entity_poly.type
_entity_poly.pdbx_seq_one_letter_code
_entity_poly.pdbx_strand_id
1 'polypeptide(L)'
;MSNEEFYNSLKTKLEDVHSYPTVYMFKFIVPSLGDKVGKVIALFDKDANITSRQSSKGKFTSVTVKVVMLSSDEIIQKYKEVAKIEGVIML
;
A
#
# COMPACT_ATOMS: atom_id res chain seq x y z
N MET A 1 -1.51 2.58 21.29
CA MET A 1 -2.33 1.63 20.51
C MET A 1 -1.42 0.58 19.89
N SER A 2 -1.76 -0.69 20.05
CA SER A 2 -0.99 -1.76 19.41
C SER A 2 -1.23 -1.78 17.90
N ASN A 3 -0.30 -2.39 17.15
CA ASN A 3 -0.46 -2.56 15.71
C ASN A 3 -1.72 -3.36 15.37
N GLU A 4 -2.05 -4.37 16.20
CA GLU A 4 -3.26 -5.16 16.00
C GLU A 4 -4.54 -4.34 16.15
N GLU A 5 -4.61 -3.47 17.14
CA GLU A 5 -5.76 -2.58 17.31
C GLU A 5 -5.93 -1.66 16.12
N PHE A 6 -4.83 -1.11 15.62
CA PHE A 6 -4.84 -0.28 14.43
C PHE A 6 -5.38 -1.04 13.22
N TYR A 7 -4.88 -2.26 12.97
CA TYR A 7 -5.32 -3.06 11.84
C TYR A 7 -6.76 -3.53 11.98
N ASN A 8 -7.20 -3.87 13.19
CA ASN A 8 -8.61 -4.23 13.43
C ASN A 8 -9.55 -3.07 13.17
N SER A 9 -9.16 -1.87 13.59
CA SER A 9 -9.92 -0.65 13.33
C SER A 9 -10.00 -0.36 11.84
N LEU A 10 -8.87 -0.53 11.13
CA LEU A 10 -8.81 -0.34 9.69
C LEU A 10 -9.71 -1.36 8.97
N LYS A 11 -9.69 -2.61 9.41
CA LYS A 11 -10.55 -3.66 8.84
C LYS A 11 -12.01 -3.29 8.91
N THR A 12 -12.46 -2.83 10.07
CA THR A 12 -13.85 -2.40 10.27
C THR A 12 -14.22 -1.28 9.29
N LYS A 13 -13.35 -0.28 9.15
CA LYS A 13 -13.59 0.85 8.24
C LYS A 13 -13.63 0.39 6.79
N LEU A 14 -12.74 -0.52 6.40
CA LEU A 14 -12.71 -1.04 5.04
C LEU A 14 -14.00 -1.81 4.71
N GLU A 15 -14.49 -2.61 5.66
CA GLU A 15 -15.70 -3.39 5.47
C GLU A 15 -16.94 -2.50 5.43
N ASP A 16 -16.95 -1.37 6.12
CA ASP A 16 -18.05 -0.41 6.08
C ASP A 16 -18.15 0.33 4.74
N VAL A 17 -17.02 0.56 4.08
CA VAL A 17 -16.93 1.39 2.87
C VAL A 17 -16.98 0.56 1.59
N HIS A 18 -16.42 -0.64 1.61
CA HIS A 18 -16.25 -1.46 0.42
C HIS A 18 -17.06 -2.74 0.47
N SER A 19 -17.63 -3.12 -0.67
CA SER A 19 -18.13 -4.48 -0.92
C SER A 19 -17.09 -5.20 -1.76
N TYR A 20 -16.78 -6.45 -1.44
CA TYR A 20 -15.72 -7.20 -2.12
C TYR A 20 -16.28 -8.18 -3.13
N PRO A 21 -15.55 -8.44 -4.23
CA PRO A 21 -14.27 -7.84 -4.61
C PRO A 21 -14.40 -6.37 -4.99
N THR A 22 -13.33 -5.60 -4.79
CA THR A 22 -13.32 -4.18 -5.11
C THR A 22 -11.95 -3.78 -5.67
N VAL A 23 -11.94 -2.76 -6.51
CA VAL A 23 -10.68 -2.12 -6.91
C VAL A 23 -10.26 -1.19 -5.78
N TYR A 24 -9.10 -1.47 -5.20
CA TYR A 24 -8.57 -0.68 -4.11
C TYR A 24 -7.34 0.11 -4.58
N MET A 25 -7.24 1.36 -4.13
CA MET A 25 -6.09 2.18 -4.46
C MET A 25 -5.18 2.32 -3.23
N PHE A 26 -3.99 1.74 -3.35
CA PHE A 26 -2.92 1.96 -2.38
C PHE A 26 -2.10 3.16 -2.78
N LYS A 27 -1.66 3.93 -1.80
CA LYS A 27 -0.80 5.06 -2.05
C LYS A 27 0.33 5.10 -1.02
N PHE A 28 1.57 5.09 -1.51
CA PHE A 28 2.75 5.04 -0.65
C PHE A 28 3.72 6.14 -1.03
N ILE A 29 4.36 6.71 -0.03
CA ILE A 29 5.51 7.60 -0.24
C ILE A 29 6.75 6.81 0.15
N VAL A 30 7.63 6.60 -0.81
CA VAL A 30 8.77 5.68 -0.68
C VAL A 30 10.07 6.47 -0.87
N PRO A 31 11.07 6.28 0.02
CA PRO A 31 12.39 6.89 -0.24
C PRO A 31 12.92 6.41 -1.58
N SER A 32 13.37 7.35 -2.41
CA SER A 32 13.84 7.04 -3.77
C SER A 32 15.17 6.32 -3.79
N LEU A 33 15.98 6.51 -2.75
CA LEU A 33 17.33 5.94 -2.68
C LEU A 33 17.29 4.43 -2.53
N GLY A 34 18.14 3.72 -3.26
CA GLY A 34 18.27 2.28 -3.19
C GLY A 34 17.16 1.57 -3.96
N ASP A 35 16.78 0.39 -3.48
CA ASP A 35 15.85 -0.51 -4.16
C ASP A 35 14.44 -0.53 -3.55
N LYS A 36 14.14 0.43 -2.68
CA LYS A 36 12.87 0.42 -1.93
C LYS A 36 11.64 0.53 -2.82
N VAL A 37 11.69 1.40 -3.84
CA VAL A 37 10.57 1.52 -4.79
C VAL A 37 10.32 0.19 -5.50
N GLY A 38 11.38 -0.45 -5.97
CA GLY A 38 11.26 -1.76 -6.61
C GLY A 38 10.71 -2.83 -5.68
N LYS A 39 11.09 -2.79 -4.40
CA LYS A 39 10.57 -3.73 -3.41
C LYS A 39 9.08 -3.54 -3.16
N VAL A 40 8.61 -2.30 -3.09
CA VAL A 40 7.17 -2.02 -2.96
C VAL A 40 6.42 -2.56 -4.17
N ILE A 41 6.89 -2.25 -5.36
CA ILE A 41 6.24 -2.69 -6.61
C ILE A 41 6.20 -4.21 -6.70
N ALA A 42 7.27 -4.88 -6.28
CA ALA A 42 7.38 -6.35 -6.34
C ALA A 42 6.36 -7.07 -5.44
N LEU A 43 5.76 -6.38 -4.48
CA LEU A 43 4.74 -6.97 -3.61
C LEU A 43 3.39 -7.12 -4.30
N PHE A 44 3.22 -6.52 -5.47
CA PHE A 44 1.95 -6.56 -6.21
C PHE A 44 2.08 -7.37 -7.49
N ASP A 45 0.98 -8.03 -7.88
CA ASP A 45 0.93 -8.89 -9.06
C ASP A 45 0.90 -8.08 -10.36
N LYS A 46 1.07 -8.80 -11.47
CA LYS A 46 1.06 -8.21 -12.81
C LYS A 46 -0.25 -7.50 -13.16
N ASP A 47 -1.36 -7.89 -12.53
CA ASP A 47 -2.67 -7.31 -12.76
C ASP A 47 -2.83 -5.93 -12.14
N ALA A 48 -1.92 -5.55 -11.25
CA ALA A 48 -1.98 -4.25 -10.60
C ALA A 48 -1.59 -3.15 -11.57
N ASN A 49 -2.36 -2.07 -11.55
CA ASN A 49 -2.04 -0.86 -12.30
C ASN A 49 -1.21 0.04 -11.39
N ILE A 50 0.09 0.14 -11.69
CA ILE A 50 1.04 0.85 -10.85
C ILE A 50 1.57 2.07 -11.57
N THR A 51 1.47 3.22 -10.92
CA THR A 51 2.09 4.45 -11.39
C THR A 51 3.01 4.99 -10.31
N SER A 52 4.08 5.66 -10.70
CA SER A 52 5.01 6.24 -9.76
C SER A 52 5.45 7.62 -10.22
N ARG A 53 5.76 8.48 -9.27
CA ARG A 53 6.21 9.84 -9.56
C ARG A 53 7.20 10.29 -8.50
N GLN A 54 8.35 10.76 -8.93
CA GLN A 54 9.35 11.31 -8.02
C GLN A 54 8.93 12.70 -7.55
N SER A 55 9.30 13.04 -6.31
CA SER A 55 9.15 14.41 -5.81
C SER A 55 10.07 15.36 -6.57
N SER A 56 9.83 16.67 -6.45
CA SER A 56 10.59 17.69 -7.18
C SER A 56 12.09 17.61 -6.96
N LYS A 57 12.53 17.15 -5.77
CA LYS A 57 13.94 16.99 -5.45
C LYS A 57 14.43 15.55 -5.58
N GLY A 58 13.56 14.63 -5.98
CA GLY A 58 13.90 13.23 -6.19
C GLY A 58 14.13 12.39 -4.93
N LYS A 59 13.90 12.94 -3.74
CA LYS A 59 14.15 12.22 -2.48
C LYS A 59 13.12 11.16 -2.18
N PHE A 60 11.89 11.36 -2.66
CA PHE A 60 10.78 10.46 -2.43
C PHE A 60 10.10 10.15 -3.75
N THR A 61 9.51 8.98 -3.82
CA THR A 61 8.71 8.54 -4.95
C THR A 61 7.33 8.18 -4.44
N SER A 62 6.28 8.79 -5.00
CA SER A 62 4.92 8.35 -4.70
C SER A 62 4.59 7.16 -5.60
N VAL A 63 4.06 6.11 -5.01
CA VAL A 63 3.66 4.90 -5.74
C VAL A 63 2.17 4.71 -5.51
N THR A 64 1.42 4.68 -6.61
CA THR A 64 -0.02 4.45 -6.57
C THR A 64 -0.31 3.11 -7.22
N VAL A 65 -1.02 2.24 -6.50
CA VAL A 65 -1.33 0.89 -6.95
C VAL A 65 -2.84 0.70 -6.94
N LYS A 66 -3.42 0.49 -8.11
CA LYS A 66 -4.85 0.13 -8.24
C LYS A 66 -4.93 -1.34 -8.58
N VAL A 67 -5.59 -2.11 -7.75
CA VAL A 67 -5.65 -3.55 -7.89
C VAL A 67 -6.94 -4.09 -7.28
N VAL A 68 -7.48 -5.15 -7.88
CA VAL A 68 -8.65 -5.83 -7.32
C VAL A 68 -8.25 -6.56 -6.05
N MET A 69 -8.96 -6.30 -4.96
CA MET A 69 -8.76 -6.96 -3.68
C MET A 69 -10.02 -7.75 -3.34
N LEU A 70 -9.82 -8.95 -2.83
CA LEU A 70 -10.91 -9.89 -2.57
C LEU A 70 -11.49 -9.75 -1.17
N SER A 71 -10.75 -9.12 -0.26
CA SER A 71 -11.20 -8.95 1.12
C SER A 71 -10.42 -7.84 1.82
N SER A 72 -10.97 -7.36 2.93
CA SER A 72 -10.26 -6.42 3.80
C SER A 72 -8.98 -7.04 4.38
N ASP A 73 -8.99 -8.34 4.63
CA ASP A 73 -7.81 -9.04 5.14
C ASP A 73 -6.65 -9.01 4.14
N GLU A 74 -6.94 -9.14 2.84
CA GLU A 74 -5.91 -9.01 1.79
C GLU A 74 -5.30 -7.62 1.77
N ILE A 75 -6.13 -6.59 1.89
CA ILE A 75 -5.66 -5.20 1.92
C ILE A 75 -4.73 -5.00 3.11
N ILE A 76 -5.15 -5.46 4.29
CA ILE A 76 -4.35 -5.33 5.51
C ILE A 76 -3.05 -6.10 5.41
N GLN A 77 -3.07 -7.29 4.80
CA GLN A 77 -1.86 -8.07 4.60
C GLN A 77 -0.86 -7.31 3.73
N LYS A 78 -1.31 -6.63 2.67
CA LYS A 78 -0.44 -5.79 1.85
C LYS A 78 0.17 -4.65 2.64
N TYR A 79 -0.61 -3.97 3.47
CA TYR A 79 -0.08 -2.92 4.33
C TYR A 79 1.01 -3.45 5.27
N LYS A 80 0.80 -4.64 5.83
CA LYS A 80 1.79 -5.27 6.72
C LYS A 80 3.08 -5.60 5.98
N GLU A 81 2.97 -6.09 4.75
CA GLU A 81 4.14 -6.39 3.91
C GLU A 81 4.92 -5.12 3.58
N VAL A 82 4.22 -4.06 3.19
CA VAL A 82 4.86 -2.78 2.86
C VAL A 82 5.50 -2.16 4.11
N ALA A 83 4.87 -2.33 5.26
CA ALA A 83 5.38 -1.78 6.53
C ALA A 83 6.76 -2.34 6.91
N LYS A 84 7.15 -3.49 6.36
CA LYS A 84 8.49 -4.06 6.59
C LYS A 84 9.58 -3.30 5.84
N ILE A 85 9.22 -2.48 4.87
CA ILE A 85 10.18 -1.68 4.11
C ILE A 85 10.37 -0.37 4.84
N GLU A 86 11.61 -0.14 5.31
CA GLU A 86 11.93 1.02 6.14
C GLU A 86 11.70 2.33 5.40
N GLY A 87 11.08 3.27 6.09
CA GLY A 87 10.91 4.64 5.59
C GLY A 87 9.69 4.87 4.71
N VAL A 88 8.90 3.83 4.42
CA VAL A 88 7.69 3.98 3.61
C VAL A 88 6.56 4.59 4.43
N ILE A 89 5.90 5.58 3.86
CA ILE A 89 4.72 6.23 4.45
C ILE A 89 3.50 5.78 3.68
N MET A 90 2.50 5.29 4.39
CA MET A 90 1.22 4.86 3.80
C MET A 90 0.22 5.99 3.91
N LEU A 91 -0.43 6.30 2.80
CA LEU A 91 -1.44 7.36 2.74
C LEU A 91 -2.86 6.79 2.70
#